data_03abade68adb62d7111a8cf634d95de3
#
_entry.id   03abade68adb62d7111a8cf634d95de3
#
_cell.length_a   1.000
_cell.length_b   1.000
_cell.length_c   1.000
_cell.angle_alpha   90.00
_cell.angle_beta   90.00
_cell.angle_gamma   90.00
#
_symmetry.space_group_name_H-M   'P 1'
#
loop_
_entity.id
_entity.type
_entity.pdbx_description
1 polymer ?
#
loop_
_entity_poly.entity_id
_entity_poly.type
_entity_poly.pdbx_seq_one_letter_code
_entity_poly.pdbx_strand_id
1 'polypeptide(L)'
;MGLSGKEKFSYGLGAVGKDMVYMLSASYILYYYQDILGVNAVAMGIILLVARVFDAFNDPFMGVIVAKTRTRWGKFRPWLMIGTVTNAVVLYLMFSAPPALNGSGLVAYAAVTYILWGVTYTMMDIPFWSMIPAFTHSGKEREGLSTLGRSCAGVGSVSYTHLRAHETCADL
;
A
#
# COMPACT_ATOMS: atom_id res chain seq x y z
N MET A 1 13.24 -12.12 26.16
CA MET A 1 14.26 -12.11 25.09
C MET A 1 13.87 -11.01 24.13
N GLY A 2 14.75 -10.05 23.84
CA GLY A 2 14.46 -8.99 22.87
C GLY A 2 14.53 -9.50 21.43
N LEU A 3 13.93 -8.75 20.48
CA LEU A 3 13.98 -9.05 19.06
C LEU A 3 15.41 -9.16 18.55
N SER A 4 15.69 -10.22 17.80
CA SER A 4 16.98 -10.43 17.14
C SER A 4 17.26 -9.33 16.10
N GLY A 5 18.53 -9.00 15.89
CA GLY A 5 18.92 -8.05 14.83
C GLY A 5 18.44 -8.44 13.44
N LYS A 6 18.40 -9.75 13.15
CA LYS A 6 17.84 -10.27 11.87
C LYS A 6 16.35 -9.98 11.71
N GLU A 7 15.57 -10.12 12.79
CA GLU A 7 14.13 -9.84 12.77
C GLU A 7 13.85 -8.36 12.54
N LYS A 8 14.61 -7.49 13.21
CA LYS A 8 14.53 -6.03 13.01
C LYS A 8 14.88 -5.63 11.59
N PHE A 9 15.94 -6.20 11.04
CA PHE A 9 16.37 -5.95 9.66
C PHE A 9 15.32 -6.41 8.64
N SER A 10 14.80 -7.63 8.81
CA SER A 10 13.75 -8.16 7.93
C SER A 10 12.46 -7.32 7.97
N TYR A 11 12.10 -6.84 9.16
CA TYR A 11 10.96 -5.95 9.33
C TYR A 11 11.19 -4.60 8.61
N GLY A 12 12.36 -3.99 8.78
CA GLY A 12 12.74 -2.75 8.10
C GLY A 12 12.73 -2.89 6.57
N LEU A 13 13.27 -3.99 6.05
CA LEU A 13 13.28 -4.26 4.62
C LEU A 13 11.86 -4.42 4.06
N GLY A 14 10.97 -5.08 4.82
CA GLY A 14 9.54 -5.18 4.47
C GLY A 14 8.85 -3.82 4.44
N ALA A 15 9.19 -2.92 5.38
CA ALA A 15 8.68 -1.55 5.40
C ALA A 15 9.09 -0.76 4.16
N VAL A 16 10.39 -0.80 3.79
CA VAL A 16 10.91 -0.14 2.58
C VAL A 16 10.18 -0.62 1.33
N GLY A 17 10.10 -1.95 1.12
CA GLY A 17 9.48 -2.51 -0.08
C GLY A 17 8.00 -2.16 -0.20
N LYS A 18 7.27 -2.25 0.91
CA LYS A 18 5.84 -1.91 0.95
C LYS A 18 5.59 -0.45 0.59
N ASP A 19 6.34 0.46 1.18
CA ASP A 19 6.13 1.90 0.98
C ASP A 19 6.65 2.38 -0.38
N MET A 20 7.70 1.77 -0.93
CA MET A 20 8.12 2.04 -2.31
C MET A 20 7.00 1.70 -3.31
N VAL A 21 6.38 0.53 -3.18
CA VAL A 21 5.26 0.12 -4.06
C VAL A 21 4.07 1.08 -3.89
N TYR A 22 3.75 1.48 -2.66
CA TYR A 22 2.67 2.42 -2.40
C TYR A 22 2.91 3.78 -3.06
N MET A 23 4.09 4.36 -2.85
CA MET A 23 4.45 5.67 -3.41
C MET A 23 4.48 5.66 -4.93
N LEU A 24 5.05 4.61 -5.53
CA LEU A 24 5.07 4.42 -6.97
C LEU A 24 3.63 4.36 -7.51
N SER A 25 2.80 3.52 -6.94
CA SER A 25 1.41 3.36 -7.37
C SER A 25 0.61 4.67 -7.21
N ALA A 26 0.71 5.33 -6.05
CA ALA A 26 -0.01 6.56 -5.77
C ALA A 26 0.38 7.72 -6.71
N SER A 27 1.65 7.78 -7.12
CA SER A 27 2.15 8.84 -8.00
C SER A 27 1.83 8.60 -9.47
N TYR A 28 1.96 7.34 -9.93
CA TYR A 28 1.72 7.02 -11.34
C TYR A 28 0.25 6.85 -11.69
N ILE A 29 -0.64 6.61 -10.75
CA ILE A 29 -2.06 6.41 -11.04
C ILE A 29 -2.69 7.67 -11.65
N LEU A 30 -2.41 8.84 -11.09
CA LEU A 30 -2.93 10.10 -11.62
C LEU A 30 -2.42 10.36 -13.03
N TYR A 31 -1.11 10.18 -13.24
CA TYR A 31 -0.50 10.32 -14.56
C TYR A 31 -1.13 9.36 -15.57
N TYR A 32 -1.25 8.08 -15.23
CA TYR A 32 -1.80 7.06 -16.12
C TYR A 32 -3.24 7.37 -16.53
N TYR A 33 -4.11 7.69 -15.57
CA TYR A 33 -5.52 7.92 -15.87
C TYR A 33 -5.79 9.30 -16.49
N GLN A 34 -5.08 10.35 -16.08
CA GLN A 34 -5.32 11.70 -16.61
C GLN A 34 -4.57 11.95 -17.92
N ASP A 35 -3.27 11.66 -17.96
CA ASP A 35 -2.42 12.05 -19.08
C ASP A 35 -2.42 10.99 -20.19
N ILE A 36 -2.47 9.69 -19.86
CA ILE A 36 -2.46 8.61 -20.86
C ILE A 36 -3.88 8.25 -21.31
N LEU A 37 -4.80 8.06 -20.38
CA LEU A 37 -6.17 7.62 -20.68
C LEU A 37 -7.18 8.76 -20.82
N GLY A 38 -6.79 10.00 -20.55
CA GLY A 38 -7.62 11.19 -20.73
C GLY A 38 -8.83 11.30 -19.79
N VAL A 39 -8.78 10.66 -18.62
CA VAL A 39 -9.85 10.76 -17.62
C VAL A 39 -9.85 12.15 -17.00
N ASN A 40 -11.04 12.76 -16.91
CA ASN A 40 -11.20 14.11 -16.37
C ASN A 40 -10.66 14.20 -14.92
N ALA A 41 -9.87 15.25 -14.63
CA ALA A 41 -9.26 15.48 -13.31
C ALA A 41 -10.29 15.57 -12.18
N VAL A 42 -11.48 16.14 -12.44
CA VAL A 42 -12.57 16.20 -11.45
C VAL A 42 -13.08 14.80 -11.11
N ALA A 43 -13.26 13.95 -12.13
CA ALA A 43 -13.67 12.56 -11.92
C ALA A 43 -12.64 11.78 -11.07
N MET A 44 -11.34 11.96 -11.38
CA MET A 44 -10.27 11.36 -10.58
C MET A 44 -10.25 11.89 -9.13
N GLY A 45 -10.47 13.19 -8.94
CA GLY A 45 -10.59 13.79 -7.62
C GLY A 45 -11.74 13.19 -6.79
N ILE A 46 -12.89 12.97 -7.41
CA ILE A 46 -14.05 12.32 -6.77
C ILE A 46 -13.74 10.86 -6.42
N ILE A 47 -13.09 10.10 -7.32
CA ILE A 47 -12.67 8.72 -7.06
C ILE A 47 -11.75 8.65 -5.84
N LEU A 48 -10.75 9.53 -5.78
CA LEU A 48 -9.82 9.60 -4.66
C LEU A 48 -10.54 9.94 -3.34
N LEU A 49 -11.48 10.87 -3.38
CA LEU A 49 -12.28 11.24 -2.21
C LEU A 49 -13.14 10.07 -1.70
N VAL A 50 -13.87 9.43 -2.62
CA VAL A 50 -14.72 8.26 -2.29
C VAL A 50 -13.89 7.13 -1.72
N ALA A 51 -12.72 6.86 -2.31
CA ALA A 51 -11.81 5.85 -1.80
C ALA A 51 -11.32 6.16 -0.38
N ARG A 52 -10.99 7.42 -0.08
CA ARG A 52 -10.59 7.84 1.28
C ARG A 52 -11.69 7.66 2.31
N VAL A 53 -12.94 7.97 1.94
CA VAL A 53 -14.09 7.72 2.80
C VAL A 53 -14.30 6.22 3.01
N PHE A 54 -14.15 5.44 1.95
CA PHE A 54 -14.23 3.98 2.02
C PHE A 54 -13.15 3.37 2.93
N ASP A 55 -11.89 3.83 2.80
CA ASP A 55 -10.76 3.38 3.63
C ASP A 55 -11.04 3.64 5.11
N ALA A 56 -11.61 4.80 5.46
CA ALA A 56 -11.95 5.14 6.83
C ALA A 56 -12.91 4.14 7.50
N PHE A 57 -13.78 3.49 6.72
CA PHE A 57 -14.62 2.40 7.20
C PHE A 57 -13.93 1.04 7.11
N ASN A 58 -13.20 0.79 6.04
CA ASN A 58 -12.55 -0.49 5.78
C ASN A 58 -11.46 -0.81 6.83
N ASP A 59 -10.66 0.18 7.23
CA ASP A 59 -9.53 -0.01 8.15
C ASP A 59 -9.93 -0.58 9.52
N PRO A 60 -10.96 -0.06 10.21
CA PRO A 60 -11.44 -0.66 11.46
C PRO A 60 -11.95 -2.09 11.29
N PHE A 61 -12.67 -2.38 10.18
CA PHE A 61 -13.15 -3.74 9.88
C PHE A 61 -11.99 -4.71 9.70
N MET A 62 -11.00 -4.34 8.91
CA MET A 62 -9.80 -5.15 8.71
C MET A 62 -9.03 -5.34 10.01
N GLY A 63 -8.93 -4.31 10.85
CA GLY A 63 -8.32 -4.41 12.18
C GLY A 63 -8.99 -5.47 13.04
N VAL A 64 -10.31 -5.51 13.09
CA VAL A 64 -11.10 -6.52 13.83
C VAL A 64 -10.91 -7.92 13.24
N ILE A 65 -10.94 -8.06 11.92
CA ILE A 65 -10.77 -9.34 11.23
C ILE A 65 -9.38 -9.91 11.53
N VAL A 66 -8.33 -9.11 11.37
CA VAL A 66 -6.95 -9.49 11.68
C VAL A 66 -6.79 -9.83 13.17
N ALA A 67 -7.45 -9.06 14.06
CA ALA A 67 -7.40 -9.33 15.50
C ALA A 67 -8.01 -10.69 15.88
N LYS A 68 -9.08 -11.10 15.22
CA LYS A 68 -9.79 -12.37 15.45
C LYS A 68 -9.18 -13.56 14.70
N THR A 69 -8.31 -13.32 13.73
CA THR A 69 -7.70 -14.37 12.93
C THR A 69 -6.78 -15.26 13.76
N ARG A 70 -7.01 -16.57 13.71
CA ARG A 70 -6.17 -17.61 14.31
C ARG A 70 -5.93 -18.70 13.27
N THR A 71 -4.72 -18.78 12.73
CA THR A 71 -4.35 -19.80 11.76
C THR A 71 -3.14 -20.60 12.21
N ARG A 72 -2.92 -21.78 11.59
CA ARG A 72 -1.74 -22.62 11.83
C ARG A 72 -0.41 -21.93 11.50
N TRP A 73 -0.43 -20.92 10.61
CA TRP A 73 0.74 -20.16 10.17
C TRP A 73 0.95 -18.87 10.99
N GLY A 74 0.16 -18.69 12.05
CA GLY A 74 0.17 -17.50 12.88
C GLY A 74 -0.94 -16.52 12.49
N LYS A 75 -0.97 -15.38 13.20
CA LYS A 75 -2.03 -14.39 13.06
C LYS A 75 -1.83 -13.47 11.84
N PHE A 76 -0.60 -13.05 11.56
CA PHE A 76 -0.29 -12.00 10.61
C PHE A 76 0.23 -12.51 9.25
N ARG A 77 0.98 -13.63 9.26
CA ARG A 77 1.61 -14.17 8.05
C ARG A 77 0.65 -14.43 6.88
N PRO A 78 -0.51 -15.08 7.08
CA PRO A 78 -1.42 -15.34 5.96
C PRO A 78 -1.94 -14.05 5.34
N TRP A 79 -2.24 -13.04 6.15
CA TRP A 79 -2.71 -11.75 5.67
C TRP A 79 -1.65 -11.00 4.85
N LEU A 80 -0.39 -11.03 5.29
CA LEU A 80 0.71 -10.44 4.53
C LEU A 80 0.89 -11.13 3.17
N MET A 81 0.88 -12.46 3.14
CA MET A 81 1.04 -13.20 1.88
C MET A 81 -0.14 -12.97 0.93
N ILE A 82 -1.37 -13.16 1.41
CA ILE A 82 -2.57 -12.97 0.59
C ILE A 82 -2.66 -11.50 0.15
N GLY A 83 -2.47 -10.55 1.07
CA GLY A 83 -2.50 -9.12 0.77
C GLY A 83 -1.47 -8.72 -0.28
N THR A 84 -0.23 -9.22 -0.19
CA THR A 84 0.83 -8.91 -1.18
C THR A 84 0.50 -9.47 -2.56
N VAL A 85 0.06 -10.73 -2.65
CA VAL A 85 -0.28 -11.36 -3.93
C VAL A 85 -1.50 -10.70 -4.56
N THR A 86 -2.57 -10.50 -3.79
CA THR A 86 -3.78 -9.85 -4.29
C THR A 86 -3.53 -8.39 -4.68
N ASN A 87 -2.72 -7.67 -3.90
CA ASN A 87 -2.33 -6.30 -4.22
C ASN A 87 -1.54 -6.22 -5.54
N ALA A 88 -0.61 -7.14 -5.78
CA ALA A 88 0.14 -7.21 -7.03
C ALA A 88 -0.78 -7.46 -8.24
N VAL A 89 -1.76 -8.37 -8.11
CA VAL A 89 -2.74 -8.64 -9.16
C VAL A 89 -3.62 -7.42 -9.44
N VAL A 90 -4.15 -6.79 -8.38
CA VAL A 90 -5.00 -5.59 -8.54
C VAL A 90 -4.20 -4.43 -9.12
N LEU A 91 -2.93 -4.26 -8.72
CA LEU A 91 -2.04 -3.26 -9.28
C LEU A 91 -1.83 -3.49 -10.79
N TYR A 92 -1.59 -4.72 -11.20
CA TYR A 92 -1.51 -5.07 -12.62
C TYR A 92 -2.79 -4.73 -13.37
N LEU A 93 -3.96 -5.09 -12.83
CA LEU A 93 -5.26 -4.75 -13.44
C LEU A 93 -5.47 -3.24 -13.50
N MET A 94 -5.10 -2.49 -12.48
CA MET A 94 -5.24 -1.04 -12.41
C MET A 94 -4.51 -0.32 -13.55
N PHE A 95 -3.32 -0.80 -13.95
CA PHE A 95 -2.53 -0.25 -15.06
C PHE A 95 -2.76 -0.97 -16.40
N SER A 96 -3.64 -1.96 -16.45
CA SER A 96 -4.02 -2.71 -17.67
C SER A 96 -5.46 -2.40 -18.07
N ALA A 97 -5.81 -1.12 -18.17
CA ALA A 97 -7.17 -0.74 -18.58
C ALA A 97 -7.46 -1.26 -20.01
N PRO A 98 -8.58 -1.99 -20.21
CA PRO A 98 -8.93 -2.50 -21.54
C PRO A 98 -9.18 -1.36 -22.53
N PRO A 99 -8.62 -1.41 -23.75
CA PRO A 99 -8.76 -0.34 -24.74
C PRO A 99 -10.18 -0.17 -25.25
N ALA A 100 -11.06 -1.13 -25.00
CA ALA A 100 -12.48 -1.04 -25.35
C ALA A 100 -13.29 -0.12 -24.41
N LEU A 101 -12.75 0.28 -23.26
CA LEU A 101 -13.43 1.13 -22.30
C LEU A 101 -13.20 2.60 -22.62
N ASN A 102 -14.29 3.34 -22.82
CA ASN A 102 -14.27 4.78 -23.07
C ASN A 102 -15.26 5.52 -22.17
N GLY A 103 -15.01 6.80 -21.92
CA GLY A 103 -15.91 7.68 -21.19
C GLY A 103 -16.25 7.15 -19.77
N SER A 104 -17.55 6.98 -19.50
CA SER A 104 -18.04 6.53 -18.18
C SER A 104 -17.57 5.13 -17.77
N GLY A 105 -17.37 4.22 -18.74
CA GLY A 105 -16.86 2.88 -18.48
C GLY A 105 -15.42 2.90 -17.94
N LEU A 106 -14.59 3.77 -18.47
CA LEU A 106 -13.21 3.95 -18.01
C LEU A 106 -13.16 4.55 -16.60
N VAL A 107 -14.01 5.54 -16.30
CA VAL A 107 -14.12 6.12 -14.96
C VAL A 107 -14.59 5.08 -13.95
N ALA A 108 -15.58 4.26 -14.29
CA ALA A 108 -16.05 3.19 -13.42
C ALA A 108 -14.95 2.13 -13.17
N TYR A 109 -14.21 1.75 -14.19
CA TYR A 109 -13.08 0.83 -14.08
C TYR A 109 -11.99 1.39 -13.17
N ALA A 110 -11.63 2.67 -13.34
CA ALA A 110 -10.67 3.36 -12.49
C ALA A 110 -11.13 3.37 -11.02
N ALA A 111 -12.40 3.69 -10.77
CA ALA A 111 -12.96 3.71 -9.42
C ALA A 111 -12.91 2.33 -8.74
N VAL A 112 -13.35 1.29 -9.44
CA VAL A 112 -13.38 -0.07 -8.90
C VAL A 112 -11.98 -0.60 -8.63
N THR A 113 -11.06 -0.46 -9.58
CA THR A 113 -9.68 -0.95 -9.43
C THR A 113 -8.93 -0.17 -8.35
N TYR A 114 -9.17 1.13 -8.22
CA TYR A 114 -8.55 1.95 -7.17
C TYR A 114 -9.05 1.58 -5.78
N ILE A 115 -10.36 1.38 -5.59
CA ILE A 115 -10.92 0.93 -4.31
C ILE A 115 -10.41 -0.46 -3.96
N LEU A 116 -10.37 -1.40 -4.92
CA LEU A 116 -9.82 -2.74 -4.71
C LEU A 116 -8.33 -2.68 -4.32
N TRP A 117 -7.57 -1.79 -4.93
CA TRP A 117 -6.16 -1.57 -4.56
C TRP A 117 -6.05 -1.10 -3.11
N GLY A 118 -6.87 -0.14 -2.66
CA GLY A 118 -6.94 0.31 -1.27
C GLY A 118 -7.23 -0.84 -0.31
N VAL A 119 -8.27 -1.64 -0.60
CA VAL A 119 -8.64 -2.81 0.23
C VAL A 119 -7.49 -3.81 0.35
N THR A 120 -6.88 -4.19 -0.78
CA THR A 120 -5.78 -5.17 -0.77
C THR A 120 -4.53 -4.62 -0.10
N TYR A 121 -4.28 -3.32 -0.22
CA TYR A 121 -3.20 -2.65 0.50
C TYR A 121 -3.45 -2.66 2.01
N THR A 122 -4.65 -2.32 2.47
CA THR A 122 -5.05 -2.36 3.87
C THR A 122 -4.92 -3.76 4.46
N MET A 123 -5.25 -4.81 3.69
CA MET A 123 -5.07 -6.21 4.10
C MET A 123 -3.61 -6.56 4.42
N MET A 124 -2.66 -5.88 3.83
CA MET A 124 -1.23 -6.04 4.09
C MET A 124 -0.73 -5.06 5.16
N ASP A 125 -1.17 -3.81 5.11
CA ASP A 125 -0.68 -2.73 5.97
C ASP A 125 -1.05 -2.90 7.43
N ILE A 126 -2.31 -3.19 7.73
CA ILE A 126 -2.80 -3.36 9.11
C ILE A 126 -2.08 -4.51 9.84
N PRO A 127 -1.96 -5.74 9.27
CA PRO A 127 -1.18 -6.79 9.92
C PRO A 127 0.28 -6.43 10.11
N PHE A 128 0.88 -5.71 9.15
CA PHE A 128 2.28 -5.28 9.23
C PHE A 128 2.55 -4.39 10.44
N TRP A 129 1.74 -3.34 10.65
CA TRP A 129 1.88 -2.46 11.80
C TRP A 129 1.44 -3.12 13.11
N SER A 130 0.45 -4.03 13.06
CA SER A 130 -0.02 -4.79 14.22
C SER A 130 1.01 -5.81 14.76
N MET A 131 2.03 -6.16 13.97
CA MET A 131 3.13 -7.00 14.43
C MET A 131 3.98 -6.32 15.50
N ILE A 132 4.12 -4.99 15.46
CA ILE A 132 4.96 -4.24 16.43
C ILE A 132 4.54 -4.54 17.88
N PRO A 133 3.29 -4.27 18.29
CA PRO A 133 2.88 -4.57 19.67
C PRO A 133 2.82 -6.06 19.99
N ALA A 134 2.69 -6.93 18.97
CA ALA A 134 2.63 -8.37 19.19
C ALA A 134 4.01 -9.01 19.45
N PHE A 135 5.08 -8.43 18.91
CA PHE A 135 6.44 -8.97 19.03
C PHE A 135 7.30 -8.26 20.07
N THR A 136 6.86 -7.10 20.57
CA THR A 136 7.61 -6.32 21.55
C THR A 136 7.08 -6.53 22.97
N HIS A 137 7.99 -6.75 23.93
CA HIS A 137 7.65 -6.98 25.33
C HIS A 137 7.79 -5.71 26.19
N SER A 138 8.53 -4.71 25.74
CA SER A 138 8.74 -3.45 26.46
C SER A 138 8.37 -2.22 25.62
N GLY A 139 8.07 -1.10 26.28
CA GLY A 139 7.79 0.17 25.64
C GLY A 139 8.95 0.64 24.75
N LYS A 140 10.19 0.54 25.25
CA LYS A 140 11.40 0.92 24.51
C LYS A 140 11.61 0.10 23.24
N GLU A 141 11.35 -1.22 23.27
CA GLU A 141 11.43 -2.07 22.08
C GLU A 141 10.37 -1.70 21.07
N ARG A 142 9.15 -1.39 21.53
CA ARG A 142 8.03 -0.94 20.66
C ARG A 142 8.36 0.37 19.98
N GLU A 143 8.86 1.36 20.72
CA GLU A 143 9.31 2.63 20.17
C GLU A 143 10.44 2.44 19.16
N GLY A 144 11.46 1.65 19.51
CA GLY A 144 12.57 1.35 18.62
C GLY A 144 12.15 0.68 17.32
N LEU A 145 11.25 -0.30 17.37
CA LEU A 145 10.76 -1.00 16.17
C LEU A 145 9.83 -0.10 15.34
N SER A 146 8.99 0.71 15.98
CA SER A 146 8.15 1.70 15.31
C SER A 146 8.97 2.76 14.59
N THR A 147 10.00 3.28 15.27
CA THR A 147 10.94 4.26 14.69
C THR A 147 11.69 3.66 13.52
N LEU A 148 12.20 2.44 13.65
CA LEU A 148 12.87 1.73 12.55
C LEU A 148 11.94 1.56 11.36
N GLY A 149 10.72 1.07 11.57
CA GLY A 149 9.73 0.89 10.49
C GLY A 149 9.41 2.21 9.78
N ARG A 150 9.16 3.29 10.52
CA ARG A 150 8.89 4.61 9.94
C ARG A 150 10.09 5.22 9.22
N SER A 151 11.30 5.06 9.76
CA SER A 151 12.53 5.52 9.10
C SER A 151 12.79 4.77 7.80
N CYS A 152 12.60 3.45 7.81
CA CYS A 152 12.72 2.62 6.61
C CYS A 152 11.67 3.00 5.55
N ALA A 153 10.43 3.25 5.96
CA ALA A 153 9.37 3.76 5.11
C ALA A 153 9.75 5.11 4.48
N GLY A 154 10.30 6.03 5.29
CA GLY A 154 10.82 7.31 4.81
C GLY A 154 11.93 7.15 3.76
N VAL A 155 12.86 6.22 3.96
CA VAL A 155 13.92 5.90 2.97
C VAL A 155 13.29 5.40 1.66
N GLY A 156 12.28 4.54 1.71
CA GLY A 156 11.54 4.09 0.53
C GLY A 156 10.91 5.25 -0.24
N SER A 157 10.26 6.17 0.46
CA SER A 157 9.64 7.36 -0.13
C SER A 157 10.67 8.30 -0.77
N VAL A 158 11.80 8.58 -0.09
CA VAL A 158 12.87 9.44 -0.62
C VAL A 158 13.54 8.78 -1.83
N SER A 159 13.80 7.49 -1.80
CA SER A 159 14.37 6.76 -2.93
C SER A 159 13.49 6.87 -4.17
N TYR A 160 12.17 6.77 -4.01
CA TYR A 160 11.22 6.95 -5.10
C TYR A 160 11.29 8.38 -5.69
N THR A 161 11.30 9.43 -4.84
CA THR A 161 11.36 10.82 -5.32
C THR A 161 12.67 11.12 -6.06
N HIS A 162 13.78 10.54 -5.63
CA HIS A 162 15.06 10.65 -6.34
C HIS A 162 15.06 9.97 -7.69
N LEU A 163 14.52 8.75 -7.79
CA LEU A 163 14.38 8.03 -9.07
C LEU A 163 13.53 8.84 -10.05
N ARG A 164 12.41 9.38 -9.61
CA ARG A 164 11.55 10.21 -10.45
C ARG A 164 12.22 11.51 -10.91
N ALA A 165 13.01 12.16 -10.05
CA ALA A 165 13.75 13.35 -10.41
C ALA A 165 14.80 13.05 -11.51
N HIS A 166 15.43 11.89 -11.49
CA HIS A 166 16.34 11.44 -12.54
C HIS A 166 15.66 11.20 -13.88
N GLU A 167 14.46 10.60 -13.88
CA GLU A 167 13.66 10.37 -15.11
C GLU A 167 13.27 11.71 -15.76
N THR A 168 12.78 12.67 -14.97
CA THR A 168 12.41 13.99 -15.49
C THR A 168 13.59 14.84 -15.98
N CYS A 169 14.80 14.60 -15.49
CA CYS A 169 16.02 15.26 -16.00
C CYS A 169 16.60 14.60 -17.24
N ALA A 170 16.24 13.35 -17.54
CA ALA A 170 16.69 12.64 -18.73
C ALA A 170 15.81 12.93 -19.96
N ASP A 171 14.60 13.48 -19.75
CA ASP A 171 13.64 13.85 -20.79
C ASP A 171 13.75 15.33 -21.22
N LEU A 172 14.70 16.11 -20.67
CA LEU A 172 15.07 17.48 -21.05
C LEU A 172 16.37 17.53 -21.87
#